data_58ec4d80a3efaae6f893281cfc7453cc
#
_entry.id   58ec4d80a3efaae6f893281cfc7453cc
#
_cell.length_a   1.000
_cell.length_b   1.000
_cell.length_c   1.000
_cell.angle_alpha   90.00
_cell.angle_beta   90.00
_cell.angle_gamma   90.00
#
_symmetry.space_group_name_H-M   'P 1'
#
loop_
_entity.id
_entity.type
_entity.pdbx_description
1 polymer ?
#
loop_
_entity_poly.entity_id
_entity_poly.type
_entity_poly.pdbx_seq_one_letter_code
_entity_poly.pdbx_strand_id
1 'polypeptide(L)'
;MELRALSLQTCTVSAQRSMGMAFIIDKEVLKSGLIIFRRGDVEHRNFYGRIKLPKEDRYKTISLHTSDRESARDRAFDQDADIRFRVKHDVAVFNRPFRQVAADYLQTQQRRADTGEVSHDRVKNLRNAFKKALEDYVGSTQIHLIGQDSWVAYPTWRRENGKGRFREHISDATIQFEMGALNAVMNFAITKRLVPASHRFEGRPKLKTMRRDEFTIEEYRKLHSVGRKWIRAATTPQGTWYRTMCYNFMLIMCNTGMRPPEAKNLRWRDITLAKDRDGREIVVMFVQGKGKSRKLVAPKSVGEYLDRVRELSKATAPDDSVFTIINGKPAKYLYSDTV
;
A
#
# COMPACT_ATOMS: atom_id res chain seq x y z
N MET A 1 -31.22 21.78 63.16
CA MET A 1 -30.00 22.62 63.16
C MET A 1 -29.39 22.46 61.81
N GLU A 2 -29.71 23.40 60.98
CA GLU A 2 -28.92 24.51 60.41
C GLU A 2 -28.00 24.01 59.31
N LEU A 3 -28.28 24.35 58.11
CA LEU A 3 -28.26 25.58 57.30
C LEU A 3 -26.97 25.72 56.47
N ARG A 4 -27.20 25.85 55.16
CA ARG A 4 -26.45 26.69 54.21
C ARG A 4 -25.06 26.22 53.74
N ALA A 5 -24.80 26.21 52.45
CA ALA A 5 -24.89 27.23 51.40
C ALA A 5 -24.82 26.61 50.01
N LEU A 6 -25.65 26.94 49.25
CA LEU A 6 -25.89 27.61 47.95
C LEU A 6 -24.67 28.33 47.32
N SER A 7 -24.62 28.07 46.02
CA SER A 7 -24.14 28.96 44.93
C SER A 7 -22.63 28.93 44.61
N LEU A 8 -22.35 28.47 43.42
CA LEU A 8 -21.85 29.28 42.29
C LEU A 8 -21.64 28.39 41.07
N GLN A 9 -22.73 28.14 40.39
CA GLN A 9 -22.66 27.79 38.97
C GLN A 9 -23.09 29.03 38.21
N THR A 10 -22.16 29.73 37.61
CA THR A 10 -22.44 30.56 36.40
C THR A 10 -21.12 31.00 35.77
N CYS A 11 -21.12 31.03 34.45
CA CYS A 11 -20.12 31.69 33.60
C CYS A 11 -18.83 30.96 33.28
N THR A 12 -18.89 30.02 32.33
CA THR A 12 -17.79 29.79 31.40
C THR A 12 -18.29 29.32 30.02
N VAL A 13 -19.22 30.02 29.40
CA VAL A 13 -19.64 29.74 28.01
C VAL A 13 -19.68 31.06 27.18
N SER A 14 -18.69 31.90 27.29
CA SER A 14 -18.62 33.07 26.39
C SER A 14 -17.22 33.51 25.98
N ALA A 15 -16.17 32.70 26.20
CA ALA A 15 -14.79 33.11 25.88
C ALA A 15 -14.21 32.51 24.58
N GLN A 16 -14.98 31.80 23.75
CA GLN A 16 -14.42 31.17 22.54
C GLN A 16 -14.76 31.84 21.20
N ARG A 17 -15.40 33.00 21.16
CA ARG A 17 -15.74 33.68 19.89
C ARG A 17 -15.02 35.00 19.60
N SER A 18 -14.14 35.49 20.42
CA SER A 18 -13.45 36.77 20.18
C SER A 18 -11.91 36.70 19.93
N MET A 19 -11.32 35.51 19.87
CA MET A 19 -9.87 35.35 19.65
C MET A 19 -9.39 35.62 18.20
N GLY A 20 -10.26 35.92 17.24
CA GLY A 20 -9.90 36.06 15.83
C GLY A 20 -9.53 37.48 15.35
N MET A 21 -9.69 38.53 16.15
CA MET A 21 -9.47 39.92 15.71
C MET A 21 -8.35 40.68 16.42
N ALA A 22 -7.80 40.21 17.51
CA ALA A 22 -6.84 40.96 18.32
C ALA A 22 -5.42 41.11 17.72
N PHE A 23 -5.09 40.39 16.65
CA PHE A 23 -3.76 40.35 16.05
C PHE A 23 -3.64 40.97 14.65
N ILE A 24 -4.72 41.62 14.14
CA ILE A 24 -4.69 42.28 12.83
C ILE A 24 -4.35 43.75 13.01
N ILE A 25 -3.21 44.15 12.45
CA ILE A 25 -2.75 45.54 12.37
C ILE A 25 -2.59 45.95 10.91
N ASP A 26 -2.56 47.21 10.61
CA ASP A 26 -2.38 47.78 9.26
C ASP A 26 -3.37 47.19 8.22
N LYS A 27 -4.63 47.02 8.60
CA LYS A 27 -5.67 46.45 7.74
C LYS A 27 -6.03 47.40 6.62
N GLU A 28 -6.05 46.90 5.40
CA GLU A 28 -6.54 47.57 4.20
C GLU A 28 -7.51 46.68 3.44
N VAL A 29 -8.65 47.25 2.99
CA VAL A 29 -9.62 46.52 2.16
C VAL A 29 -9.38 46.91 0.69
N LEU A 30 -8.94 45.92 -0.10
CA LEU A 30 -8.66 46.15 -1.52
C LEU A 30 -9.95 46.04 -2.38
N LYS A 31 -10.80 45.12 -2.05
CA LYS A 31 -12.16 44.95 -2.62
C LYS A 31 -13.01 44.06 -1.71
N SER A 32 -14.29 43.91 -2.02
CA SER A 32 -15.19 43.02 -1.30
C SER A 32 -14.62 41.60 -1.27
N GLY A 33 -14.32 41.10 -0.04
CA GLY A 33 -13.76 39.77 0.18
C GLY A 33 -12.22 39.67 0.01
N LEU A 34 -11.50 40.75 -0.22
CA LEU A 34 -10.04 40.78 -0.30
C LEU A 34 -9.48 41.89 0.60
N ILE A 35 -8.72 41.50 1.61
CA ILE A 35 -8.04 42.45 2.50
C ILE A 35 -6.56 42.07 2.62
N ILE A 36 -5.72 43.09 2.84
CA ILE A 36 -4.35 42.89 3.30
C ILE A 36 -4.22 43.42 4.73
N PHE A 37 -3.32 42.84 5.50
CA PHE A 37 -3.08 43.22 6.89
C PHE A 37 -1.72 42.68 7.35
N ARG A 38 -1.23 43.20 8.45
CA ARG A 38 -0.09 42.67 9.19
C ARG A 38 -0.58 41.93 10.43
N ARG A 39 0.22 40.98 10.88
CA ARG A 39 -0.01 40.26 12.13
C ARG A 39 0.83 40.86 13.23
N GLY A 40 0.22 41.16 14.38
CA GLY A 40 0.89 41.67 15.56
C GLY A 40 1.56 40.62 16.45
N ASP A 41 1.29 39.35 16.19
CA ASP A 41 1.79 38.19 16.94
C ASP A 41 3.03 37.53 16.31
N VAL A 42 3.62 38.14 15.26
CA VAL A 42 4.82 37.65 14.57
C VAL A 42 5.88 38.76 14.48
N GLU A 43 7.15 38.40 14.58
CA GLU A 43 8.27 39.33 14.56
C GLU A 43 8.50 40.03 13.22
N HIS A 44 8.20 39.31 12.10
CA HIS A 44 8.39 39.86 10.77
C HIS A 44 7.25 40.80 10.36
N ARG A 45 7.58 41.86 9.60
CA ARG A 45 6.64 42.90 9.15
C ARG A 45 5.93 42.58 7.83
N ASN A 46 5.91 41.31 7.38
CA ASN A 46 5.27 40.94 6.11
C ASN A 46 3.75 41.12 6.18
N PHE A 47 3.17 41.52 5.04
CA PHE A 47 1.73 41.55 4.84
C PHE A 47 1.18 40.15 4.63
N TYR A 48 -0.09 39.97 5.02
CA TYR A 48 -0.93 38.81 4.77
C TYR A 48 -2.15 39.22 3.93
N GLY A 49 -2.53 38.39 2.98
CA GLY A 49 -3.78 38.51 2.26
C GLY A 49 -4.83 37.60 2.87
N ARG A 50 -6.05 38.09 3.08
CA ARG A 50 -7.22 37.31 3.45
C ARG A 50 -8.25 37.41 2.35
N ILE A 51 -8.56 36.29 1.70
CA ILE A 51 -9.35 36.19 0.49
C ILE A 51 -10.58 35.36 0.78
N LYS A 52 -11.78 35.88 0.50
CA LYS A 52 -13.05 35.16 0.62
C LYS A 52 -13.18 34.20 -0.56
N LEU A 53 -13.49 32.93 -0.27
CA LEU A 53 -13.71 31.93 -1.31
C LEU A 53 -15.04 32.19 -2.03
N PRO A 54 -15.06 32.16 -3.37
CA PRO A 54 -16.31 32.22 -4.13
C PRO A 54 -17.27 31.08 -3.72
N LYS A 55 -18.55 31.41 -3.57
CA LYS A 55 -19.62 30.46 -3.22
C LYS A 55 -19.52 29.80 -1.82
N GLU A 56 -18.55 30.18 -1.00
CA GLU A 56 -18.37 29.65 0.36
C GLU A 56 -18.24 30.80 1.36
N ASP A 57 -18.70 30.62 2.59
CA ASP A 57 -18.43 31.57 3.68
C ASP A 57 -17.13 31.23 4.42
N ARG A 58 -16.10 30.98 3.62
CA ARG A 58 -14.74 30.63 4.09
C ARG A 58 -13.73 31.61 3.54
N TYR A 59 -12.63 31.76 4.27
CA TYR A 59 -11.53 32.63 3.91
C TYR A 59 -10.24 31.83 3.83
N LYS A 60 -9.38 32.17 2.87
CA LYS A 60 -7.99 31.72 2.84
C LYS A 60 -7.10 32.89 3.25
N THR A 61 -6.25 32.69 4.27
CA THR A 61 -5.24 33.64 4.70
C THR A 61 -3.87 33.13 4.26
N ILE A 62 -3.08 33.97 3.59
CA ILE A 62 -1.77 33.64 3.03
C ILE A 62 -0.76 34.74 3.36
N SER A 63 0.51 34.39 3.59
CA SER A 63 1.60 35.36 3.65
C SER A 63 1.90 35.86 2.24
N LEU A 64 2.07 37.16 2.09
CA LEU A 64 2.44 37.79 0.82
C LEU A 64 3.97 37.97 0.68
N HIS A 65 4.74 37.55 1.69
CA HIS A 65 6.21 37.56 1.71
C HIS A 65 6.81 38.89 1.30
N THR A 66 6.19 40.02 1.68
CA THR A 66 6.69 41.38 1.47
C THR A 66 6.22 42.28 2.59
N SER A 67 7.07 43.24 2.97
CA SER A 67 6.75 44.31 3.90
C SER A 67 6.38 45.62 3.16
N ASP A 68 6.57 45.66 1.84
CA ASP A 68 6.13 46.76 1.00
C ASP A 68 4.64 46.69 0.69
N ARG A 69 3.92 47.79 0.82
CA ARG A 69 2.46 47.84 0.71
C ARG A 69 1.99 47.69 -0.74
N GLU A 70 2.68 48.33 -1.69
CA GLU A 70 2.30 48.24 -3.10
C GLU A 70 2.49 46.81 -3.64
N SER A 71 3.67 46.23 -3.41
CA SER A 71 3.93 44.85 -3.72
C SER A 71 2.95 43.88 -3.03
N ALA A 72 2.47 44.20 -1.83
CA ALA A 72 1.48 43.42 -1.13
C ALA A 72 0.10 43.46 -1.82
N ARG A 73 -0.30 44.65 -2.32
CA ARG A 73 -1.53 44.80 -3.09
C ARG A 73 -1.51 43.94 -4.36
N ASP A 74 -0.46 44.05 -5.17
CA ASP A 74 -0.30 43.31 -6.42
C ASP A 74 -0.34 41.81 -6.17
N ARG A 75 0.47 41.31 -5.24
CA ARG A 75 0.47 39.88 -4.85
C ARG A 75 -0.87 39.41 -4.30
N ALA A 76 -1.61 40.26 -3.60
CA ALA A 76 -2.95 39.92 -3.11
C ALA A 76 -3.96 39.78 -4.27
N PHE A 77 -3.89 40.64 -5.27
CA PHE A 77 -4.73 40.52 -6.47
C PHE A 77 -4.38 39.25 -7.28
N ASP A 78 -3.08 38.96 -7.48
CA ASP A 78 -2.64 37.73 -8.15
C ASP A 78 -3.13 36.48 -7.44
N GLN A 79 -3.04 36.45 -6.10
CA GLN A 79 -3.55 35.33 -5.31
C GLN A 79 -5.06 35.20 -5.36
N ASP A 80 -5.80 36.31 -5.38
CA ASP A 80 -7.25 36.29 -5.56
C ASP A 80 -7.65 35.76 -6.95
N ALA A 81 -6.90 36.18 -8.00
CA ALA A 81 -7.11 35.68 -9.37
C ALA A 81 -6.83 34.17 -9.46
N ASP A 82 -5.73 33.67 -8.87
CA ASP A 82 -5.43 32.22 -8.81
C ASP A 82 -6.51 31.44 -8.07
N ILE A 83 -6.96 31.92 -6.92
CA ILE A 83 -8.03 31.28 -6.15
C ILE A 83 -9.32 31.22 -6.96
N ARG A 84 -9.73 32.32 -7.63
CA ARG A 84 -10.92 32.35 -8.48
C ARG A 84 -10.79 31.40 -9.68
N PHE A 85 -9.61 31.35 -10.30
CA PHE A 85 -9.31 30.43 -11.37
C PHE A 85 -9.45 28.97 -10.90
N ARG A 86 -8.84 28.64 -9.75
CA ARG A 86 -8.95 27.29 -9.16
C ARG A 86 -10.40 26.90 -8.88
N VAL A 87 -11.18 27.79 -8.25
CA VAL A 87 -12.59 27.54 -7.97
C VAL A 87 -13.40 27.38 -9.27
N LYS A 88 -13.12 28.19 -10.30
CA LYS A 88 -13.79 28.09 -11.62
C LYS A 88 -13.51 26.74 -12.29
N HIS A 89 -12.31 26.17 -12.10
CA HIS A 89 -11.89 24.92 -12.68
C HIS A 89 -12.01 23.73 -11.70
N ASP A 90 -12.72 23.90 -10.60
CA ASP A 90 -12.93 22.86 -9.58
C ASP A 90 -11.62 22.29 -9.01
N VAL A 91 -10.56 23.08 -8.93
CA VAL A 91 -9.29 22.70 -8.30
C VAL A 91 -9.28 23.14 -6.84
N ALA A 92 -8.79 22.29 -5.95
CA ALA A 92 -8.75 22.60 -4.52
C ALA A 92 -7.91 23.85 -4.22
N VAL A 93 -8.46 24.74 -3.41
CA VAL A 93 -7.81 25.99 -2.99
C VAL A 93 -6.83 25.76 -1.84
N PHE A 94 -7.11 24.78 -0.98
CA PHE A 94 -6.25 24.46 0.16
C PHE A 94 -5.24 23.39 -0.20
N ASN A 95 -3.98 23.71 0.02
CA ASN A 95 -2.89 22.78 -0.21
C ASN A 95 -2.88 21.72 0.89
N ARG A 96 -2.59 20.48 0.50
CA ARG A 96 -2.47 19.34 1.41
C ARG A 96 -1.12 18.66 1.20
N PRO A 97 -0.39 18.29 2.26
CA PRO A 97 0.84 17.52 2.10
C PRO A 97 0.52 16.11 1.59
N PHE A 98 1.46 15.51 0.87
CA PHE A 98 1.32 14.16 0.29
C PHE A 98 0.86 13.13 1.33
N ARG A 99 1.44 13.16 2.55
CA ARG A 99 1.10 12.22 3.63
C ARG A 99 -0.40 12.19 3.96
N GLN A 100 -1.08 13.34 3.93
CA GLN A 100 -2.52 13.41 4.19
C GLN A 100 -3.32 12.80 3.04
N VAL A 101 -2.94 13.10 1.79
CA VAL A 101 -3.61 12.55 0.60
C VAL A 101 -3.39 11.05 0.50
N ALA A 102 -2.17 10.57 0.82
CA ALA A 102 -1.83 9.15 0.89
C ALA A 102 -2.63 8.42 1.98
N ALA A 103 -2.85 9.06 3.15
CA ALA A 103 -3.69 8.49 4.21
C ALA A 103 -5.15 8.32 3.76
N ASP A 104 -5.73 9.33 3.10
CA ASP A 104 -7.09 9.25 2.54
C ASP A 104 -7.21 8.16 1.46
N TYR A 105 -6.18 8.06 0.60
CA TYR A 105 -6.10 7.00 -0.40
C TYR A 105 -6.04 5.62 0.25
N LEU A 106 -5.20 5.43 1.27
CA LEU A 106 -5.10 4.17 2.03
C LEU A 106 -6.43 3.81 2.70
N GLN A 107 -7.13 4.79 3.28
CA GLN A 107 -8.46 4.56 3.87
C GLN A 107 -9.46 4.09 2.81
N THR A 108 -9.43 4.68 1.62
CA THR A 108 -10.26 4.25 0.49
C THR A 108 -9.92 2.81 0.07
N GLN A 109 -8.61 2.47 -0.03
CA GLN A 109 -8.19 1.11 -0.37
C GLN A 109 -8.55 0.10 0.74
N GLN A 110 -8.51 0.51 2.01
CA GLN A 110 -8.94 -0.35 3.11
C GLN A 110 -10.43 -0.69 3.00
N ARG A 111 -11.31 0.29 2.77
CA ARG A 111 -12.73 0.05 2.54
C ARG A 111 -12.99 -0.91 1.38
N ARG A 112 -12.24 -0.77 0.29
CA ARG A 112 -12.31 -1.70 -0.86
C ARG A 112 -11.82 -3.10 -0.52
N ALA A 113 -10.89 -3.24 0.43
CA ALA A 113 -10.47 -4.55 0.92
C ALA A 113 -11.52 -5.19 1.82
N ASP A 114 -12.18 -4.38 2.64
CA ASP A 114 -13.25 -4.84 3.55
C ASP A 114 -14.48 -5.31 2.76
N THR A 115 -14.72 -4.74 1.56
CA THR A 115 -15.76 -5.22 0.61
C THR A 115 -15.29 -6.34 -0.32
N GLY A 116 -14.03 -6.79 -0.22
CA GLY A 116 -13.50 -7.87 -1.04
C GLY A 116 -13.07 -7.48 -2.47
N GLU A 117 -13.16 -6.20 -2.85
CA GLU A 117 -12.74 -5.71 -4.19
C GLU A 117 -11.23 -5.82 -4.41
N VAL A 118 -10.44 -5.66 -3.35
CA VAL A 118 -8.98 -5.80 -3.34
C VAL A 118 -8.53 -6.64 -2.16
N SER A 119 -7.36 -7.27 -2.24
CA SER A 119 -6.86 -8.06 -1.11
C SER A 119 -6.31 -7.17 0.00
N HIS A 120 -6.46 -7.58 1.28
CA HIS A 120 -5.83 -6.94 2.44
C HIS A 120 -4.30 -6.86 2.31
N ASP A 121 -3.66 -7.87 1.69
CA ASP A 121 -2.22 -7.88 1.42
C ASP A 121 -1.79 -6.73 0.50
N ARG A 122 -2.63 -6.35 -0.48
CA ARG A 122 -2.37 -5.17 -1.33
C ARG A 122 -2.33 -3.90 -0.50
N VAL A 123 -3.28 -3.71 0.42
CA VAL A 123 -3.33 -2.54 1.30
C VAL A 123 -2.12 -2.51 2.24
N LYS A 124 -1.75 -3.66 2.80
CA LYS A 124 -0.54 -3.81 3.63
C LYS A 124 0.73 -3.42 2.87
N ASN A 125 0.87 -3.88 1.62
CA ASN A 125 2.02 -3.56 0.78
C ASN A 125 2.08 -2.08 0.43
N LEU A 126 0.94 -1.45 0.09
CA LEU A 126 0.85 0.00 -0.13
C LEU A 126 1.26 0.78 1.12
N ARG A 127 0.74 0.41 2.29
CA ARG A 127 1.10 1.05 3.57
C ARG A 127 2.61 0.94 3.85
N ASN A 128 3.22 -0.20 3.54
CA ASN A 128 4.66 -0.38 3.68
C ASN A 128 5.46 0.50 2.71
N ALA A 129 5.03 0.65 1.46
CA ALA A 129 5.68 1.53 0.48
C ALA A 129 5.63 3.00 0.93
N PHE A 130 4.49 3.46 1.45
CA PHE A 130 4.37 4.82 1.98
C PHE A 130 5.29 5.03 3.18
N LYS A 131 5.20 4.17 4.20
CA LYS A 131 5.95 4.33 5.45
C LYS A 131 7.48 4.20 5.27
N LYS A 132 7.95 3.35 4.35
CA LYS A 132 9.37 3.00 4.22
C LYS A 132 10.15 3.81 3.17
N ALA A 133 9.45 4.53 2.32
CA ALA A 133 10.08 5.20 1.19
C ALA A 133 9.42 6.53 0.83
N LEU A 134 8.13 6.54 0.53
CA LEU A 134 7.46 7.73 0.00
C LEU A 134 7.22 8.81 1.06
N GLU A 135 7.15 8.44 2.35
CA GLU A 135 7.08 9.41 3.45
C GLU A 135 8.36 10.23 3.52
N ASP A 136 9.52 9.59 3.40
CA ASP A 136 10.83 10.26 3.45
C ASP A 136 11.07 11.08 2.18
N TYR A 137 10.58 10.63 1.03
CA TYR A 137 10.80 11.29 -0.26
C TYR A 137 9.92 12.53 -0.45
N VAL A 138 8.60 12.38 -0.29
CA VAL A 138 7.61 13.44 -0.59
C VAL A 138 6.56 13.65 0.50
N GLY A 139 6.66 12.98 1.64
CA GLY A 139 5.61 12.98 2.66
C GLY A 139 5.18 14.35 3.14
N SER A 140 6.12 15.27 3.36
CA SER A 140 5.88 16.65 3.77
C SER A 140 5.60 17.61 2.61
N THR A 141 5.93 17.21 1.38
CA THR A 141 5.75 18.04 0.18
C THR A 141 4.26 18.25 -0.11
N GLN A 142 3.88 19.49 -0.42
CA GLN A 142 2.51 19.79 -0.83
C GLN A 142 2.18 19.08 -2.15
N ILE A 143 0.99 18.49 -2.24
CA ILE A 143 0.61 17.60 -3.37
C ILE A 143 0.72 18.29 -4.75
N HIS A 144 0.48 19.58 -4.83
CA HIS A 144 0.58 20.36 -6.07
C HIS A 144 2.01 20.71 -6.48
N LEU A 145 3.00 20.50 -5.60
CA LEU A 145 4.43 20.67 -5.92
C LEU A 145 5.08 19.37 -6.39
N ILE A 146 4.38 18.25 -6.31
CA ILE A 146 4.87 16.96 -6.79
C ILE A 146 4.55 16.87 -8.28
N GLY A 147 5.57 17.00 -9.11
CA GLY A 147 5.45 16.98 -10.56
C GLY A 147 6.24 15.85 -11.21
N GLN A 148 6.39 15.96 -12.53
CA GLN A 148 7.11 15.01 -13.37
C GLN A 148 8.58 14.84 -12.93
N ASP A 149 9.22 15.90 -12.47
CA ASP A 149 10.62 15.85 -11.98
C ASP A 149 10.74 14.93 -10.77
N SER A 150 9.80 15.01 -9.81
CA SER A 150 9.76 14.10 -8.66
C SER A 150 9.57 12.65 -9.09
N TRP A 151 8.76 12.40 -10.13
CA TRP A 151 8.55 11.07 -10.68
C TRP A 151 9.81 10.48 -11.30
N VAL A 152 10.50 11.27 -12.11
CA VAL A 152 11.73 10.83 -12.82
C VAL A 152 12.90 10.65 -11.86
N ALA A 153 13.04 11.51 -10.87
CA ALA A 153 14.15 11.47 -9.92
C ALA A 153 14.02 10.34 -8.87
N TYR A 154 12.80 9.80 -8.64
CA TYR A 154 12.57 8.82 -7.59
C TYR A 154 13.47 7.57 -7.64
N PRO A 155 13.68 6.90 -8.79
CA PRO A 155 14.52 5.71 -8.86
C PRO A 155 15.97 5.94 -8.41
N THR A 156 16.56 7.08 -8.79
CA THR A 156 17.92 7.46 -8.40
C THR A 156 17.98 7.70 -6.89
N TRP A 157 17.12 8.57 -6.40
CA TRP A 157 17.02 8.86 -4.97
C TRP A 157 16.81 7.57 -4.14
N ARG A 158 15.97 6.66 -4.62
CA ARG A 158 15.64 5.43 -3.90
C ARG A 158 16.82 4.45 -3.81
N ARG A 159 17.66 4.40 -4.83
CA ARG A 159 18.89 3.59 -4.82
C ARG A 159 19.94 4.16 -3.87
N GLU A 160 20.06 5.48 -3.79
CA GLU A 160 20.99 6.18 -2.90
C GLU A 160 20.56 6.08 -1.42
N ASN A 161 19.26 6.19 -1.14
CA ASN A 161 18.70 6.27 0.21
C ASN A 161 18.06 4.98 0.71
N GLY A 162 18.24 3.84 0.01
CA GLY A 162 17.60 2.59 0.37
C GLY A 162 18.52 1.39 0.40
N LYS A 163 18.26 0.51 1.38
CA LYS A 163 18.94 -0.80 1.47
C LYS A 163 17.95 -1.94 1.23
N GLY A 164 18.38 -2.96 0.52
CA GLY A 164 17.63 -4.22 0.36
C GLY A 164 17.66 -5.04 1.65
N ARG A 165 16.63 -5.88 1.87
CA ARG A 165 16.58 -6.75 3.06
C ARG A 165 17.74 -7.75 3.10
N PHE A 166 18.15 -8.27 1.93
CA PHE A 166 19.20 -9.28 1.77
C PHE A 166 20.21 -8.90 0.69
N ARG A 167 20.19 -7.66 0.22
CA ARG A 167 21.05 -7.13 -0.85
C ARG A 167 21.50 -5.74 -0.48
N GLU A 168 22.64 -5.35 -0.96
CA GLU A 168 23.17 -3.99 -0.76
C GLU A 168 22.24 -2.91 -1.32
N HIS A 169 21.59 -3.20 -2.44
CA HIS A 169 20.69 -2.26 -3.14
C HIS A 169 19.24 -2.74 -3.17
N ILE A 170 18.33 -1.78 -3.28
CA ILE A 170 16.90 -2.02 -3.51
C ILE A 170 16.69 -2.61 -4.91
N SER A 171 15.81 -3.61 -5.03
CA SER A 171 15.47 -4.18 -6.34
C SER A 171 14.61 -3.22 -7.18
N ASP A 172 14.84 -3.22 -8.48
CA ASP A 172 14.05 -2.43 -9.43
C ASP A 172 12.55 -2.78 -9.38
N ALA A 173 12.19 -4.03 -9.08
CA ALA A 173 10.81 -4.42 -8.87
C ALA A 173 10.16 -3.71 -7.65
N THR A 174 10.93 -3.48 -6.59
CA THR A 174 10.46 -2.71 -5.41
C THR A 174 10.27 -1.25 -5.79
N ILE A 175 11.23 -0.66 -6.50
CA ILE A 175 11.15 0.73 -6.99
C ILE A 175 9.91 0.91 -7.89
N GLN A 176 9.67 -0.01 -8.82
CA GLN A 176 8.48 0.02 -9.68
C GLN A 176 7.17 -0.04 -8.90
N PHE A 177 7.12 -0.86 -7.85
CA PHE A 177 5.94 -0.94 -6.98
C PHE A 177 5.70 0.37 -6.23
N GLU A 178 6.75 0.95 -5.66
CA GLU A 178 6.71 2.23 -4.93
C GLU A 178 6.30 3.38 -5.86
N MET A 179 6.85 3.44 -7.07
CA MET A 179 6.41 4.38 -8.12
C MET A 179 4.94 4.19 -8.49
N GLY A 180 4.49 2.93 -8.63
CA GLY A 180 3.08 2.62 -8.86
C GLY A 180 2.18 3.14 -7.73
N ALA A 181 2.65 3.09 -6.48
CA ALA A 181 1.94 3.63 -5.32
C ALA A 181 1.89 5.17 -5.34
N LEU A 182 3.01 5.84 -5.66
CA LEU A 182 3.06 7.30 -5.84
C LEU A 182 2.08 7.77 -6.93
N ASN A 183 2.13 7.14 -8.11
CA ASN A 183 1.21 7.44 -9.21
C ASN A 183 -0.27 7.22 -8.83
N ALA A 184 -0.56 6.19 -8.04
CA ALA A 184 -1.92 5.92 -7.59
C ALA A 184 -2.45 7.03 -6.67
N VAL A 185 -1.61 7.59 -5.79
CA VAL A 185 -1.98 8.74 -4.95
C VAL A 185 -2.17 9.99 -5.80
N MET A 186 -1.32 10.25 -6.79
CA MET A 186 -1.50 11.39 -7.70
C MET A 186 -2.79 11.28 -8.51
N ASN A 187 -3.10 10.11 -9.07
CA ASN A 187 -4.38 9.89 -9.75
C ASN A 187 -5.59 10.05 -8.81
N PHE A 188 -5.47 9.62 -7.56
CA PHE A 188 -6.49 9.87 -6.55
C PHE A 188 -6.65 11.36 -6.26
N ALA A 189 -5.54 12.11 -6.14
CA ALA A 189 -5.57 13.56 -5.96
C ALA A 189 -6.24 14.29 -7.13
N ILE A 190 -5.96 13.87 -8.37
CA ILE A 190 -6.62 14.38 -9.58
C ILE A 190 -8.14 14.09 -9.54
N THR A 191 -8.51 12.83 -9.23
CA THR A 191 -9.93 12.43 -9.12
C THR A 191 -10.66 13.20 -8.03
N LYS A 192 -9.99 13.52 -6.92
CA LYS A 192 -10.52 14.36 -5.83
C LYS A 192 -10.39 15.85 -6.09
N ARG A 193 -9.93 16.26 -7.28
CA ARG A 193 -9.73 17.66 -7.69
C ARG A 193 -8.82 18.46 -6.76
N LEU A 194 -7.87 17.78 -6.11
CA LEU A 194 -6.84 18.42 -5.27
C LEU A 194 -5.74 19.04 -6.12
N VAL A 195 -5.50 18.49 -7.31
CA VAL A 195 -4.58 18.98 -8.33
C VAL A 195 -5.20 18.83 -9.72
N PRO A 196 -4.80 19.65 -10.70
CA PRO A 196 -5.30 19.53 -12.06
C PRO A 196 -4.79 18.28 -12.78
N ALA A 197 -5.46 17.89 -13.87
CA ALA A 197 -5.09 16.70 -14.66
C ALA A 197 -3.68 16.76 -15.28
N SER A 198 -3.14 17.96 -15.46
CA SER A 198 -1.75 18.19 -15.93
C SER A 198 -0.66 17.66 -14.97
N HIS A 199 -1.02 17.32 -13.71
CA HIS A 199 -0.12 16.67 -12.76
C HIS A 199 -0.02 15.15 -12.94
N ARG A 200 -0.67 14.59 -13.96
CA ARG A 200 -0.54 13.16 -14.28
C ARG A 200 0.89 12.88 -14.74
N PHE A 201 1.50 11.87 -14.13
CA PHE A 201 2.85 11.44 -14.52
C PHE A 201 2.85 10.77 -15.90
N GLU A 202 3.81 11.14 -16.72
CA GLU A 202 4.01 10.60 -18.05
C GLU A 202 5.22 9.66 -18.08
N GLY A 203 5.11 8.64 -18.92
CA GLY A 203 6.16 7.65 -19.10
C GLY A 203 6.38 6.75 -17.88
N ARG A 204 7.23 5.75 -18.08
CA ARG A 204 7.76 4.90 -17.00
C ARG A 204 9.26 4.76 -17.19
N PRO A 205 10.08 5.03 -16.16
CA PRO A 205 11.49 4.72 -16.23
C PRO A 205 11.72 3.25 -16.59
N LYS A 206 12.60 2.98 -17.52
CA LYS A 206 12.99 1.62 -17.89
C LYS A 206 13.84 1.07 -16.73
N LEU A 207 13.25 0.20 -15.92
CA LEU A 207 13.93 -0.51 -14.86
C LEU A 207 14.18 -1.95 -15.28
N LYS A 208 15.36 -2.48 -14.97
CA LYS A 208 15.70 -3.87 -15.29
C LYS A 208 14.94 -4.82 -14.36
N THR A 209 13.99 -5.55 -14.92
CA THR A 209 13.38 -6.69 -14.21
C THR A 209 14.14 -7.94 -14.60
N MET A 210 14.88 -8.53 -13.65
CA MET A 210 15.49 -9.84 -13.87
C MET A 210 14.43 -10.92 -13.70
N ARG A 211 14.33 -11.80 -14.70
CA ARG A 211 13.58 -13.06 -14.56
C ARG A 211 14.31 -13.91 -13.52
N ARG A 212 13.57 -14.63 -12.69
CA ARG A 212 14.15 -15.63 -11.80
C ARG A 212 14.68 -16.78 -12.63
N ASP A 213 15.82 -17.32 -12.22
CA ASP A 213 16.37 -18.51 -12.83
C ASP A 213 15.46 -19.71 -12.54
N GLU A 214 15.48 -20.68 -13.42
CA GLU A 214 14.82 -21.96 -13.27
C GLU A 214 15.84 -23.02 -12.86
N PHE A 215 15.39 -24.08 -12.17
CA PHE A 215 16.25 -25.20 -11.82
C PHE A 215 16.60 -26.00 -13.08
N THR A 216 17.88 -26.33 -13.23
CA THR A 216 18.29 -27.33 -14.22
C THR A 216 17.88 -28.74 -13.77
N ILE A 217 17.90 -29.70 -14.69
CA ILE A 217 17.57 -31.09 -14.39
C ILE A 217 18.57 -31.66 -13.34
N GLU A 218 19.83 -31.28 -13.43
CA GLU A 218 20.90 -31.70 -12.51
C GLU A 218 20.65 -31.14 -11.10
N GLU A 219 20.29 -29.87 -11.00
CA GLU A 219 19.94 -29.23 -9.72
C GLU A 219 18.68 -29.85 -9.12
N TYR A 220 17.67 -30.15 -9.93
CA TYR A 220 16.48 -30.86 -9.46
C TYR A 220 16.80 -32.27 -8.94
N ARG A 221 17.64 -33.06 -9.65
CA ARG A 221 18.12 -34.39 -9.19
C ARG A 221 18.90 -34.28 -7.90
N LYS A 222 19.78 -33.28 -7.77
CA LYS A 222 20.53 -32.99 -6.54
C LYS A 222 19.59 -32.66 -5.38
N LEU A 223 18.62 -31.79 -5.61
CA LEU A 223 17.59 -31.41 -4.63
C LEU A 223 16.81 -32.65 -4.14
N HIS A 224 16.43 -33.54 -5.05
CA HIS A 224 15.75 -34.79 -4.75
C HIS A 224 16.63 -35.73 -3.88
N SER A 225 17.92 -35.87 -4.20
CA SER A 225 18.86 -36.67 -3.46
C SER A 225 19.13 -36.11 -2.05
N VAL A 226 19.39 -34.81 -1.97
CA VAL A 226 19.65 -34.12 -0.69
C VAL A 226 18.39 -34.14 0.19
N GLY A 227 17.20 -33.96 -0.37
CA GLY A 227 15.94 -34.01 0.36
C GLY A 227 15.75 -35.36 1.10
N ARG A 228 16.06 -36.48 0.44
CA ARG A 228 15.97 -37.79 1.08
C ARG A 228 16.99 -37.96 2.23
N LYS A 229 18.24 -37.45 2.08
CA LYS A 229 19.23 -37.46 3.14
C LYS A 229 18.78 -36.56 4.31
N TRP A 230 18.20 -35.40 4.02
CA TRP A 230 17.69 -34.47 5.01
C TRP A 230 16.56 -35.06 5.85
N ILE A 231 15.65 -35.83 5.26
CA ILE A 231 14.62 -36.56 6.02
C ILE A 231 15.26 -37.55 6.99
N ARG A 232 16.23 -38.36 6.51
CA ARG A 232 16.91 -39.38 7.32
C ARG A 232 17.73 -38.77 8.47
N ALA A 233 18.19 -37.55 8.31
CA ALA A 233 18.96 -36.83 9.35
C ALA A 233 18.05 -36.17 10.41
N ALA A 234 16.74 -36.42 10.39
CA ALA A 234 15.84 -35.92 11.44
C ALA A 234 16.07 -36.69 12.73
N THR A 235 16.18 -36.00 13.85
CA THR A 235 16.43 -36.56 15.18
C THR A 235 15.17 -36.78 16.00
N THR A 236 14.03 -36.24 15.55
CA THR A 236 12.74 -36.35 16.25
C THR A 236 11.63 -36.82 15.31
N PRO A 237 10.64 -37.57 15.81
CA PRO A 237 9.49 -37.98 15.00
C PRO A 237 8.76 -36.78 14.35
N GLN A 238 8.62 -35.67 15.09
CA GLN A 238 8.04 -34.44 14.57
C GLN A 238 8.88 -33.84 13.45
N GLY A 239 10.20 -33.81 13.62
CA GLY A 239 11.14 -33.34 12.59
C GLY A 239 11.06 -34.22 11.32
N THR A 240 11.00 -35.55 11.48
CA THR A 240 10.82 -36.48 10.35
C THR A 240 9.52 -36.19 9.61
N TRP A 241 8.41 -36.00 10.34
CA TRP A 241 7.12 -35.66 9.75
C TRP A 241 7.17 -34.37 8.92
N TYR A 242 7.66 -33.28 9.52
CA TYR A 242 7.75 -31.98 8.81
C TYR A 242 8.67 -32.04 7.60
N ARG A 243 9.82 -32.68 7.70
CA ARG A 243 10.77 -32.82 6.59
C ARG A 243 10.17 -33.67 5.45
N THR A 244 9.43 -34.73 5.77
CA THR A 244 8.74 -35.56 4.77
C THR A 244 7.63 -34.80 4.08
N MET A 245 6.82 -34.05 4.84
CA MET A 245 5.76 -33.20 4.25
C MET A 245 6.35 -32.10 3.36
N CYS A 246 7.37 -31.40 3.81
CA CYS A 246 8.06 -30.36 3.04
C CYS A 246 8.66 -30.93 1.74
N TYR A 247 9.29 -32.08 1.80
CA TYR A 247 9.88 -32.73 0.65
C TYR A 247 8.83 -33.14 -0.39
N ASN A 248 7.74 -33.81 0.01
CA ASN A 248 6.68 -34.17 -0.92
C ASN A 248 5.95 -32.92 -1.47
N PHE A 249 5.72 -31.89 -0.64
CA PHE A 249 5.21 -30.61 -1.09
C PHE A 249 6.09 -30.00 -2.20
N MET A 250 7.40 -29.95 -2.00
CA MET A 250 8.36 -29.46 -2.99
C MET A 250 8.28 -30.26 -4.31
N LEU A 251 8.23 -31.58 -4.24
CA LEU A 251 8.12 -32.43 -5.44
C LEU A 251 6.81 -32.19 -6.19
N ILE A 252 5.68 -32.07 -5.46
CA ILE A 252 4.38 -31.74 -6.05
C ILE A 252 4.44 -30.38 -6.74
N MET A 253 4.96 -29.37 -6.06
CA MET A 253 5.06 -28.02 -6.64
C MET A 253 5.94 -27.96 -7.90
N CYS A 254 7.09 -28.64 -7.90
CA CYS A 254 7.98 -28.69 -9.05
C CYS A 254 7.36 -29.39 -10.26
N ASN A 255 6.60 -30.47 -10.02
CA ASN A 255 6.01 -31.28 -11.11
C ASN A 255 4.64 -30.76 -11.60
N THR A 256 4.04 -29.81 -10.90
CA THR A 256 2.69 -29.29 -11.24
C THR A 256 2.68 -27.83 -11.68
N GLY A 257 3.70 -27.06 -11.31
CA GLY A 257 3.69 -25.60 -11.50
C GLY A 257 2.55 -24.91 -10.75
N MET A 258 2.06 -25.52 -9.67
CA MET A 258 1.02 -24.97 -8.81
C MET A 258 1.54 -23.73 -8.10
N ARG A 259 0.70 -22.72 -7.93
CA ARG A 259 1.05 -21.55 -7.14
C ARG A 259 0.83 -21.81 -5.64
N PRO A 260 1.61 -21.19 -4.72
CA PRO A 260 1.39 -21.36 -3.28
C PRO A 260 -0.04 -21.08 -2.79
N PRO A 261 -0.77 -20.06 -3.27
CA PRO A 261 -2.19 -19.89 -2.92
C PRO A 261 -3.10 -21.01 -3.43
N GLU A 262 -2.79 -21.61 -4.58
CA GLU A 262 -3.54 -22.75 -5.13
C GLU A 262 -3.31 -23.99 -4.27
N ALA A 263 -2.07 -24.23 -3.83
CA ALA A 263 -1.74 -25.31 -2.91
C ALA A 263 -2.44 -25.16 -1.54
N LYS A 264 -2.53 -23.96 -1.00
CA LYS A 264 -3.25 -23.67 0.25
C LYS A 264 -4.74 -24.04 0.19
N ASN A 265 -5.34 -23.86 -0.97
CA ASN A 265 -6.78 -24.07 -1.15
C ASN A 265 -7.11 -25.49 -1.62
N LEU A 266 -6.10 -26.28 -1.99
CA LEU A 266 -6.29 -27.64 -2.54
C LEU A 266 -6.86 -28.57 -1.47
N ARG A 267 -7.95 -29.25 -1.82
CA ARG A 267 -8.62 -30.26 -0.98
C ARG A 267 -8.53 -31.64 -1.63
N TRP A 268 -8.68 -32.68 -0.86
CA TRP A 268 -8.62 -34.05 -1.38
C TRP A 268 -9.67 -34.32 -2.46
N ARG A 269 -10.86 -33.74 -2.38
CA ARG A 269 -11.91 -33.84 -3.40
C ARG A 269 -11.55 -33.22 -4.75
N ASP A 270 -10.57 -32.33 -4.77
CA ASP A 270 -10.14 -31.62 -5.98
C ASP A 270 -9.12 -32.42 -6.81
N ILE A 271 -8.77 -33.63 -6.36
CA ILE A 271 -7.78 -34.52 -6.96
C ILE A 271 -8.47 -35.76 -7.52
N THR A 272 -8.20 -36.05 -8.79
CA THR A 272 -8.75 -37.23 -9.49
C THR A 272 -7.63 -37.92 -10.24
N LEU A 273 -7.60 -39.25 -10.15
CA LEU A 273 -6.79 -40.11 -11.02
C LEU A 273 -7.54 -40.32 -12.32
N ALA A 274 -6.88 -40.17 -13.44
CA ALA A 274 -7.45 -40.36 -14.77
C ALA A 274 -6.43 -41.02 -15.69
N LYS A 275 -6.86 -41.39 -16.89
CA LYS A 275 -5.98 -41.84 -17.98
C LYS A 275 -5.97 -40.79 -19.09
N ASP A 276 -4.80 -40.55 -19.66
CA ASP A 276 -4.66 -39.71 -20.84
C ASP A 276 -5.14 -40.46 -22.12
N ARG A 277 -4.99 -39.80 -23.28
CA ARG A 277 -5.38 -40.38 -24.57
C ARG A 277 -4.60 -41.64 -24.94
N ASP A 278 -3.40 -41.79 -24.40
CA ASP A 278 -2.51 -42.94 -24.63
C ASP A 278 -2.69 -44.03 -23.56
N GLY A 279 -3.68 -43.89 -22.67
CA GLY A 279 -3.95 -44.83 -21.58
C GLY A 279 -3.02 -44.71 -20.38
N ARG A 280 -2.13 -43.72 -20.33
CA ARG A 280 -1.21 -43.50 -19.22
C ARG A 280 -1.93 -42.85 -18.04
N GLU A 281 -1.59 -43.32 -16.84
CA GLU A 281 -2.17 -42.76 -15.61
C GLU A 281 -1.63 -41.32 -15.36
N ILE A 282 -2.55 -40.44 -15.11
CA ILE A 282 -2.29 -39.02 -14.81
C ILE A 282 -3.07 -38.59 -13.57
N VAL A 283 -2.58 -37.55 -12.91
CA VAL A 283 -3.28 -36.86 -11.83
C VAL A 283 -3.88 -35.55 -12.35
N VAL A 284 -5.19 -35.41 -12.19
CA VAL A 284 -5.90 -34.16 -12.52
C VAL A 284 -6.28 -33.47 -11.25
N MET A 285 -5.89 -32.19 -11.13
CA MET A 285 -6.17 -31.35 -9.95
C MET A 285 -6.96 -30.13 -10.38
N PHE A 286 -8.03 -29.82 -9.66
CA PHE A 286 -8.80 -28.59 -9.83
C PHE A 286 -8.32 -27.56 -8.80
N VAL A 287 -7.57 -26.56 -9.24
CA VAL A 287 -6.93 -25.59 -8.34
C VAL A 287 -7.57 -24.22 -8.43
N GLN A 288 -7.67 -23.54 -7.29
CA GLN A 288 -8.29 -22.21 -7.15
C GLN A 288 -7.33 -21.22 -6.52
N GLY A 289 -7.14 -20.05 -7.17
CA GLY A 289 -6.31 -18.98 -6.65
C GLY A 289 -6.69 -17.61 -7.24
N LYS A 290 -6.64 -16.57 -6.44
CA LYS A 290 -6.91 -15.16 -6.83
C LYS A 290 -8.15 -14.97 -7.72
N GLY A 291 -9.26 -15.61 -7.37
CA GLY A 291 -10.54 -15.51 -8.12
C GLY A 291 -10.57 -16.24 -9.45
N LYS A 292 -9.58 -17.10 -9.73
CA LYS A 292 -9.53 -17.95 -10.94
C LYS A 292 -9.33 -19.40 -10.54
N SER A 293 -9.97 -20.29 -11.29
CA SER A 293 -9.79 -21.74 -11.18
C SER A 293 -9.20 -22.29 -12.47
N ARG A 294 -8.45 -23.39 -12.38
CA ARG A 294 -7.90 -24.10 -13.53
C ARG A 294 -7.70 -25.58 -13.23
N LYS A 295 -7.71 -26.39 -14.26
CA LYS A 295 -7.25 -27.78 -14.18
C LYS A 295 -5.73 -27.82 -14.35
N LEU A 296 -5.07 -28.60 -13.52
CA LEU A 296 -3.68 -29.01 -13.68
C LEU A 296 -3.64 -30.47 -13.98
N VAL A 297 -2.81 -30.86 -14.94
CA VAL A 297 -2.53 -32.25 -15.27
C VAL A 297 -1.08 -32.52 -14.89
N ALA A 298 -0.85 -33.58 -14.14
CA ALA A 298 0.43 -33.98 -13.65
C ALA A 298 0.71 -35.47 -13.91
N PRO A 299 1.99 -35.90 -14.01
CA PRO A 299 2.35 -37.28 -14.20
C PRO A 299 1.94 -38.15 -13.00
N LYS A 300 1.85 -39.47 -13.21
CA LYS A 300 1.53 -40.47 -12.17
C LYS A 300 2.36 -40.32 -10.90
N SER A 301 3.65 -39.95 -11.01
CA SER A 301 4.55 -39.77 -9.87
C SER A 301 4.05 -38.74 -8.84
N VAL A 302 3.26 -37.76 -9.28
CA VAL A 302 2.60 -36.82 -8.37
C VAL A 302 1.55 -37.51 -7.50
N GLY A 303 0.86 -38.52 -8.03
CA GLY A 303 -0.04 -39.38 -7.24
C GLY A 303 0.71 -40.04 -6.06
N GLU A 304 1.87 -40.62 -6.34
CA GLU A 304 2.70 -41.26 -5.30
C GLU A 304 3.14 -40.24 -4.22
N TYR A 305 3.42 -39.00 -4.59
CA TYR A 305 3.76 -37.96 -3.61
C TYR A 305 2.55 -37.54 -2.78
N LEU A 306 1.37 -37.47 -3.39
CA LEU A 306 0.10 -37.21 -2.71
C LEU A 306 -0.28 -38.34 -1.75
N ASP A 307 -0.07 -39.61 -2.14
CA ASP A 307 -0.34 -40.75 -1.28
C ASP A 307 0.54 -40.67 0.00
N ARG A 308 1.84 -40.36 -0.13
CA ARG A 308 2.70 -40.17 1.03
C ARG A 308 2.27 -38.98 1.92
N VAL A 309 1.76 -37.91 1.33
CA VAL A 309 1.17 -36.80 2.07
C VAL A 309 -0.07 -37.25 2.82
N ARG A 310 -0.90 -38.07 2.18
CA ARG A 310 -2.14 -38.62 2.76
C ARG A 310 -1.87 -39.55 3.94
N GLU A 311 -0.87 -40.42 3.83
CA GLU A 311 -0.43 -41.31 4.91
C GLU A 311 0.06 -40.56 6.15
N LEU A 312 0.70 -39.40 5.97
CA LEU A 312 1.19 -38.57 7.06
C LEU A 312 0.10 -37.66 7.65
N SER A 313 -0.99 -37.42 6.93
CA SER A 313 -2.01 -36.46 7.34
C SER A 313 -3.04 -37.11 8.28
N LYS A 314 -3.45 -36.35 9.31
CA LYS A 314 -4.58 -36.69 10.16
C LYS A 314 -5.93 -36.23 9.59
N ALA A 315 -5.92 -35.49 8.49
CA ALA A 315 -7.08 -34.89 7.83
C ALA A 315 -7.12 -35.38 6.38
N THR A 316 -7.92 -36.39 6.08
CA THR A 316 -7.97 -37.08 4.78
C THR A 316 -9.38 -37.17 4.19
N ALA A 317 -10.37 -36.54 4.82
CA ALA A 317 -11.71 -36.43 4.29
C ALA A 317 -11.73 -35.59 3.00
N PRO A 318 -12.71 -35.76 2.11
CA PRO A 318 -12.78 -35.06 0.83
C PRO A 318 -12.64 -33.52 0.94
N ASP A 319 -13.19 -32.94 1.99
CA ASP A 319 -13.17 -31.49 2.24
C ASP A 319 -11.94 -30.99 3.00
N ASP A 320 -11.09 -31.90 3.45
CA ASP A 320 -9.87 -31.52 4.18
C ASP A 320 -8.80 -31.00 3.22
N SER A 321 -7.98 -30.08 3.76
CA SER A 321 -6.82 -29.55 3.03
C SER A 321 -5.77 -30.64 2.82
N VAL A 322 -5.19 -30.71 1.62
CA VAL A 322 -4.10 -31.64 1.29
C VAL A 322 -2.83 -31.33 2.11
N PHE A 323 -2.50 -30.05 2.23
CA PHE A 323 -1.31 -29.62 2.96
C PHE A 323 -1.69 -29.13 4.36
N THR A 324 -1.32 -29.92 5.36
CA THR A 324 -1.66 -29.71 6.77
C THR A 324 -0.40 -29.60 7.63
N ILE A 325 -0.55 -29.15 8.86
CA ILE A 325 0.43 -29.32 9.93
C ILE A 325 0.16 -30.64 10.68
N ILE A 326 1.06 -31.04 11.55
CA ILE A 326 1.05 -32.36 12.22
C ILE A 326 -0.25 -32.69 12.99
N ASN A 327 -1.00 -31.69 13.37
CA ASN A 327 -2.31 -31.87 14.05
C ASN A 327 -3.51 -31.91 13.10
N GLY A 328 -3.28 -31.92 11.77
CA GLY A 328 -4.33 -31.96 10.74
C GLY A 328 -4.94 -30.61 10.34
N LYS A 329 -4.54 -29.51 10.96
CA LYS A 329 -5.00 -28.18 10.55
C LYS A 329 -4.30 -27.71 9.27
N PRO A 330 -4.95 -26.89 8.43
CA PRO A 330 -4.35 -26.37 7.20
C PRO A 330 -3.00 -25.65 7.45
N ALA A 331 -2.00 -25.92 6.60
CA ALA A 331 -0.67 -25.33 6.69
C ALA A 331 -0.69 -23.87 6.22
N LYS A 332 -0.74 -22.92 7.14
CA LYS A 332 -0.81 -21.48 6.85
C LYS A 332 0.38 -20.99 6.01
N TYR A 333 1.59 -21.48 6.27
CA TYR A 333 2.84 -21.04 5.65
C TYR A 333 3.45 -22.05 4.68
N LEU A 334 2.76 -23.17 4.40
CA LEU A 334 3.19 -24.20 3.44
C LEU A 334 4.67 -24.62 3.67
N TYR A 335 4.99 -24.93 4.91
CA TYR A 335 6.32 -25.43 5.33
C TYR A 335 7.51 -24.49 5.12
N SER A 336 7.28 -23.19 4.83
CA SER A 336 8.34 -22.20 4.66
C SER A 336 9.19 -21.98 5.92
N ASP A 337 8.66 -22.32 7.08
CA ASP A 337 9.31 -22.18 8.38
C ASP A 337 10.02 -23.47 8.84
N THR A 338 10.09 -24.48 7.96
CA THR A 338 10.64 -25.81 8.29
C THR A 338 12.12 -25.94 7.92
N VAL A 339 12.68 -24.93 7.25
CA VAL A 339 14.06 -24.90 6.74
C VAL A 339 14.94 -24.03 7.62
#